data_dbec128192fe867a899cdae804fb7f2d
#
_entry.id   dbec128192fe867a899cdae804fb7f2d
#
_cell.length_a   1.000
_cell.length_b   1.000
_cell.length_c   1.000
_cell.angle_alpha   90.00
_cell.angle_beta   90.00
_cell.angle_gamma   90.00
#
_symmetry.space_group_name_H-M   'P 1'
#
loop_
_entity.id
_entity.type
_entity.pdbx_description
1 polymer ?
#
loop_
_entity_poly.entity_id
_entity_poly.type
_entity_poly.pdbx_seq_one_letter_code
_entity_poly.pdbx_strand_id
1 'polypeptide(L)'
;IGAGPGGIFSAFELMKKSPETRVAVFEEGNTLEKRKCPIDGKKVKSCIKCPTCAIMNGFGGAGAFSDGKYNITNDFGGTLYEYIGRDQAINLMKYVDTINTSHGGEETHMYSTAGTKFKTLCMQNKLKLLDASVRHLGTDINYVVLENMYNEMKDHIDFYFNTPVSNIEVIDGGYRVFYKDEYMDCDKCIVSVGRSGSKWIENVCQKLEIPTKSNRVDIGVRVELPAVIFSHLTDELYESKIVYRTEKFEDLVRTFCMNPNGIVVNENTNGIVTVNGHSYEGAEKQTENTNFALLVAKHFSEPFKDSNGYGESIARLSNMLGGGVIVQRFGDLMRGRRSTEKRIEEGLVKPTLAATPGDLSLVLPKRILDGIIEMIYALDKIAPGTANDDTLLYGVEVKFYNMEVEIDNNLETRYKGLYIIGDGSGVTHSLSHASASGVYVARKIIEEM
;
A
#
# COMPACT_ATOMS: atom_id res chain seq x y z
N ILE A 1 17.66 8.70 -3.65
CA ILE A 1 17.09 8.17 -4.90
C ILE A 1 15.63 7.83 -4.65
N GLY A 2 14.71 8.52 -5.35
CA GLY A 2 13.27 8.44 -5.20
C GLY A 2 12.70 9.56 -4.33
N ALA A 3 11.72 10.30 -4.86
CA ALA A 3 10.98 11.36 -4.18
C ALA A 3 9.59 10.89 -3.70
N GLY A 4 9.51 9.65 -3.24
CA GLY A 4 8.37 9.12 -2.48
C GLY A 4 8.46 9.54 -1.01
N PRO A 5 7.51 9.08 -0.14
CA PRO A 5 7.46 9.48 1.26
C PRO A 5 8.79 9.33 2.01
N GLY A 6 9.50 8.21 1.87
CA GLY A 6 10.79 8.00 2.52
C GLY A 6 11.85 9.02 2.10
N GLY A 7 11.99 9.26 0.79
CA GLY A 7 12.97 10.21 0.26
C GLY A 7 12.65 11.66 0.63
N ILE A 8 11.38 12.07 0.53
CA ILE A 8 10.94 13.43 0.91
C ILE A 8 11.22 13.70 2.38
N PHE A 9 10.82 12.79 3.28
CA PHE A 9 11.01 13.00 4.72
C PHE A 9 12.47 12.88 5.14
N SER A 10 13.30 12.09 4.42
CA SER A 10 14.77 12.13 4.63
C SER A 10 15.36 13.48 4.27
N ALA A 11 15.04 13.99 3.08
CA ALA A 11 15.55 15.27 2.61
C ALA A 11 15.07 16.44 3.50
N PHE A 12 13.78 16.42 3.90
CA PHE A 12 13.21 17.41 4.80
C PHE A 12 13.91 17.45 6.15
N GLU A 13 14.12 16.29 6.78
CA GLU A 13 14.76 16.19 8.09
C GLU A 13 16.25 16.65 8.02
N LEU A 14 16.98 16.24 6.97
CA LEU A 14 18.35 16.71 6.72
C LEU A 14 18.39 18.24 6.58
N MET A 15 17.55 18.81 5.73
CA MET A 15 17.45 20.27 5.55
C MET A 15 17.17 21.00 6.87
N LYS A 16 16.25 20.47 7.70
CA LYS A 16 15.87 21.12 8.97
C LYS A 16 16.92 20.99 10.07
N LYS A 17 17.64 19.89 10.13
CA LYS A 17 18.54 19.57 11.26
C LYS A 17 20.02 19.75 10.95
N SER A 18 20.38 19.74 9.67
CA SER A 18 21.76 19.93 9.19
C SER A 18 21.74 20.73 7.88
N PRO A 19 21.40 22.02 7.93
CA PRO A 19 21.20 22.86 6.74
C PRO A 19 22.48 23.05 5.90
N GLU A 20 23.64 22.76 6.44
CA GLU A 20 24.92 22.75 5.74
C GLU A 20 25.15 21.51 4.88
N THR A 21 24.35 20.44 5.09
CA THR A 21 24.45 19.21 4.30
C THR A 21 23.88 19.42 2.90
N ARG A 22 24.69 19.15 1.89
CA ARG A 22 24.22 19.17 0.50
C ARG A 22 23.43 17.91 0.18
N VAL A 23 22.19 18.07 -0.24
CA VAL A 23 21.28 16.98 -0.55
C VAL A 23 20.81 17.08 -2.00
N ALA A 24 20.99 15.98 -2.76
CA ALA A 24 20.45 15.82 -4.10
C ALA A 24 19.39 14.71 -4.11
N VAL A 25 18.23 14.97 -4.70
CA VAL A 25 17.12 14.00 -4.83
C VAL A 25 16.88 13.70 -6.28
N PHE A 26 17.08 12.45 -6.69
CA PHE A 26 16.81 11.95 -8.04
C PHE A 26 15.43 11.29 -8.09
N GLU A 27 14.60 11.74 -9.01
CA GLU A 27 13.25 11.19 -9.23
C GLU A 27 13.01 10.95 -10.73
N GLU A 28 12.54 9.75 -11.07
CA GLU A 28 12.28 9.39 -12.48
C GLU A 28 11.05 10.10 -13.06
N GLY A 29 10.11 10.49 -12.20
CA GLY A 29 8.89 11.20 -12.60
C GLY A 29 8.99 12.72 -12.46
N ASN A 30 7.85 13.38 -12.64
CA ASN A 30 7.73 14.84 -12.67
C ASN A 30 7.55 15.47 -11.28
N THR A 31 7.65 16.81 -11.24
CA THR A 31 7.16 17.64 -10.13
C THR A 31 5.67 17.40 -9.91
N LEU A 32 5.17 17.67 -8.71
CA LEU A 32 3.79 17.37 -8.32
C LEU A 32 2.76 17.98 -9.28
N GLU A 33 2.90 19.24 -9.64
CA GLU A 33 1.99 19.99 -10.54
C GLU A 33 1.93 19.42 -11.97
N LYS A 34 3.04 18.79 -12.44
CA LYS A 34 3.16 18.23 -13.81
C LYS A 34 2.74 16.77 -13.88
N ARG A 35 2.39 16.14 -12.76
CA ARG A 35 1.94 14.76 -12.72
C ARG A 35 0.47 14.67 -13.16
N LYS A 36 0.25 14.31 -14.42
CA LYS A 36 -1.11 14.17 -14.99
C LYS A 36 -1.22 12.83 -15.72
N CYS A 37 -2.17 12.00 -15.28
CA CYS A 37 -2.53 10.80 -16.02
C CYS A 37 -3.26 11.20 -17.31
N PRO A 38 -2.92 10.64 -18.47
CA PRO A 38 -3.60 10.95 -19.73
C PRO A 38 -5.03 10.41 -19.82
N ILE A 39 -5.47 9.55 -18.89
CA ILE A 39 -6.84 9.05 -18.83
C ILE A 39 -7.77 10.21 -18.48
N ASP A 40 -8.65 10.59 -19.41
CA ASP A 40 -9.62 11.67 -19.27
C ASP A 40 -11.08 11.18 -19.30
N GLY A 41 -11.29 9.87 -19.44
CA GLY A 41 -12.60 9.22 -19.55
C GLY A 41 -13.35 9.51 -20.86
N LYS A 42 -12.82 10.37 -21.73
CA LYS A 42 -13.42 10.77 -23.01
C LYS A 42 -12.61 10.26 -24.20
N LYS A 43 -11.41 10.83 -24.41
CA LYS A 43 -10.51 10.43 -25.49
C LYS A 43 -9.65 9.24 -25.11
N VAL A 44 -9.14 9.24 -23.90
CA VAL A 44 -8.33 8.15 -23.33
C VAL A 44 -9.11 7.50 -22.20
N LYS A 45 -9.74 6.36 -22.48
CA LYS A 45 -10.63 5.65 -21.55
C LYS A 45 -9.91 4.60 -20.70
N SER A 46 -8.74 4.16 -21.11
CA SER A 46 -7.97 3.10 -20.44
C SER A 46 -6.49 3.45 -20.38
N CYS A 47 -5.74 2.74 -19.53
CA CYS A 47 -4.31 2.95 -19.35
C CYS A 47 -3.53 2.72 -20.65
N ILE A 48 -2.74 3.72 -21.06
CA ILE A 48 -1.91 3.68 -22.27
C ILE A 48 -0.49 3.18 -22.02
N LYS A 49 -0.20 2.72 -20.80
CA LYS A 49 1.11 2.18 -20.38
C LYS A 49 2.25 3.17 -20.64
N CYS A 50 2.17 4.36 -20.06
CA CYS A 50 3.21 5.38 -20.15
C CYS A 50 4.58 4.81 -19.71
N PRO A 51 5.69 5.20 -20.35
CA PRO A 51 7.04 4.78 -19.94
C PRO A 51 7.32 5.07 -18.46
N THR A 52 6.95 6.26 -18.00
CA THR A 52 6.95 6.65 -16.59
C THR A 52 5.51 6.99 -16.18
N CYS A 53 4.95 6.24 -15.24
CA CYS A 53 3.56 6.40 -14.83
C CYS A 53 3.40 7.63 -13.93
N ALA A 54 2.66 8.64 -14.37
CA ALA A 54 2.43 9.87 -13.63
C ALA A 54 1.68 9.67 -12.28
N ILE A 55 0.96 8.56 -12.12
CA ILE A 55 0.30 8.22 -10.84
C ILE A 55 1.28 7.58 -9.86
N MET A 56 2.19 6.74 -10.33
CA MET A 56 3.10 5.99 -9.48
C MET A 56 4.39 6.74 -9.17
N ASN A 57 4.89 7.53 -10.13
CA ASN A 57 6.21 8.16 -10.11
C ASN A 57 6.11 9.69 -10.13
N GLY A 58 7.07 10.33 -9.50
CA GLY A 58 7.17 11.78 -9.32
C GLY A 58 7.15 12.18 -7.85
N PHE A 59 7.21 13.47 -7.59
CA PHE A 59 7.21 14.00 -6.22
C PHE A 59 5.99 13.51 -5.43
N GLY A 60 6.19 12.94 -4.25
CA GLY A 60 5.18 12.27 -3.44
C GLY A 60 5.01 10.78 -3.74
N GLY A 61 5.65 10.26 -4.82
CA GLY A 61 5.51 8.86 -5.23
C GLY A 61 4.06 8.45 -5.49
N ALA A 62 3.72 7.18 -5.35
CA ALA A 62 2.34 6.69 -5.46
C ALA A 62 1.42 7.28 -4.36
N GLY A 63 2.00 7.74 -3.25
CA GLY A 63 1.29 8.36 -2.15
C GLY A 63 0.60 9.67 -2.50
N ALA A 64 1.11 10.44 -3.46
CA ALA A 64 0.58 11.76 -3.82
C ALA A 64 -0.88 11.75 -4.31
N PHE A 65 -1.30 10.66 -4.94
CA PHE A 65 -2.66 10.48 -5.47
C PHE A 65 -3.45 9.41 -4.70
N SER A 66 -2.94 8.99 -3.55
CA SER A 66 -3.69 8.16 -2.63
C SER A 66 -4.69 8.98 -1.82
N ASP A 67 -5.50 8.31 -1.02
CA ASP A 67 -6.40 8.95 -0.06
C ASP A 67 -5.68 9.51 1.19
N GLY A 68 -4.35 9.51 1.20
CA GLY A 68 -3.56 10.16 2.25
C GLY A 68 -3.78 9.58 3.64
N LYS A 69 -3.90 8.26 3.76
CA LYS A 69 -4.02 7.59 5.06
C LYS A 69 -2.65 7.41 5.72
N TYR A 70 -2.42 8.15 6.78
CA TYR A 70 -1.24 8.02 7.63
C TYR A 70 -1.58 7.20 8.87
N ASN A 71 -1.14 5.94 8.87
CA ASN A 71 -1.41 4.99 9.94
C ASN A 71 -0.28 5.03 10.98
N ILE A 72 -0.60 5.37 12.23
CA ILE A 72 0.32 5.36 13.35
C ILE A 72 0.12 4.06 14.12
N THR A 73 0.89 3.05 13.79
CA THR A 73 0.76 1.70 14.35
C THR A 73 1.98 0.84 14.05
N ASN A 74 2.23 -0.17 14.87
CA ASN A 74 3.18 -1.25 14.61
C ASN A 74 2.49 -2.56 14.17
N ASP A 75 1.16 -2.58 14.08
CA ASP A 75 0.42 -3.82 13.83
C ASP A 75 0.26 -4.11 12.32
N PHE A 76 0.44 -3.09 11.48
CA PHE A 76 0.43 -3.22 10.03
C PHE A 76 1.15 -2.04 9.35
N GLY A 77 1.41 -2.15 8.05
CA GLY A 77 2.07 -1.10 7.25
C GLY A 77 3.59 -1.24 7.18
N GLY A 78 4.15 -2.27 7.80
CA GLY A 78 5.58 -2.57 7.75
C GLY A 78 6.09 -3.19 9.05
N THR A 79 7.37 -3.57 9.03
CA THR A 79 8.09 -4.18 10.14
C THR A 79 9.22 -3.27 10.68
N LEU A 80 9.13 -1.97 10.44
CA LEU A 80 10.14 -0.98 10.87
C LEU A 80 10.50 -1.13 12.35
N TYR A 81 9.52 -1.47 13.20
CA TYR A 81 9.71 -1.65 14.63
C TYR A 81 10.65 -2.81 14.99
N GLU A 82 10.86 -3.79 14.12
CA GLU A 82 11.79 -4.90 14.32
C GLU A 82 13.24 -4.43 14.26
N TYR A 83 13.51 -3.36 13.53
CA TYR A 83 14.83 -2.75 13.37
C TYR A 83 15.12 -1.68 14.41
N ILE A 84 14.16 -0.79 14.67
CA ILE A 84 14.39 0.41 15.49
C ILE A 84 13.68 0.38 16.85
N GLY A 85 12.89 -0.65 17.12
CA GLY A 85 12.07 -0.77 18.34
C GLY A 85 10.69 -0.12 18.21
N ARG A 86 9.72 -0.67 18.96
CA ARG A 86 8.29 -0.33 18.84
C ARG A 86 7.99 1.13 19.20
N ASP A 87 8.55 1.61 20.30
CA ASP A 87 8.29 2.97 20.79
C ASP A 87 8.90 4.01 19.86
N GLN A 88 10.11 3.77 19.36
CA GLN A 88 10.78 4.68 18.44
C GLN A 88 10.03 4.76 17.11
N ALA A 89 9.57 3.64 16.56
CA ALA A 89 8.77 3.60 15.34
C ALA A 89 7.47 4.43 15.48
N ILE A 90 6.72 4.25 16.58
CA ILE A 90 5.51 5.03 16.87
C ILE A 90 5.82 6.53 17.03
N ASN A 91 6.89 6.88 17.76
CA ASN A 91 7.27 8.27 17.97
C ASN A 91 7.66 8.97 16.65
N LEU A 92 8.34 8.27 15.76
CA LEU A 92 8.67 8.80 14.43
C LEU A 92 7.43 8.97 13.57
N MET A 93 6.48 8.03 13.59
CA MET A 93 5.21 8.19 12.86
C MET A 93 4.37 9.36 13.39
N LYS A 94 4.36 9.59 14.71
CA LYS A 94 3.75 10.79 15.32
C LYS A 94 4.46 12.07 14.89
N TYR A 95 5.79 12.05 14.80
CA TYR A 95 6.56 13.19 14.31
C TYR A 95 6.23 13.49 12.84
N VAL A 96 6.13 12.47 12.00
CA VAL A 96 5.64 12.61 10.62
C VAL A 96 4.25 13.25 10.58
N ASP A 97 3.35 12.85 11.47
CA ASP A 97 2.01 13.45 11.58
C ASP A 97 2.08 14.94 11.95
N THR A 98 2.98 15.34 12.85
CA THR A 98 3.18 16.79 13.17
C THR A 98 3.68 17.58 11.96
N ILE A 99 4.52 16.99 11.11
CA ILE A 99 4.94 17.63 9.87
C ILE A 99 3.76 17.79 8.91
N ASN A 100 2.97 16.73 8.69
CA ASN A 100 1.80 16.79 7.82
C ASN A 100 0.78 17.85 8.30
N THR A 101 0.50 17.89 9.60
CA THR A 101 -0.43 18.87 10.16
C THR A 101 0.09 20.29 10.00
N SER A 102 1.38 20.56 10.24
CA SER A 102 1.96 21.89 10.05
C SER A 102 2.06 22.36 8.59
N HIS A 103 1.81 21.47 7.63
CA HIS A 103 1.84 21.78 6.19
C HIS A 103 0.45 21.79 5.53
N GLY A 104 -0.63 21.84 6.30
CA GLY A 104 -2.00 21.98 5.82
C GLY A 104 -2.95 20.85 6.22
N GLY A 105 -2.49 19.92 7.05
CA GLY A 105 -3.30 18.80 7.55
C GLY A 105 -3.98 19.06 8.91
N GLU A 106 -3.92 20.26 9.47
CA GLU A 106 -4.38 20.57 10.85
C GLU A 106 -5.87 20.35 11.10
N GLU A 107 -6.70 20.58 10.11
CA GLU A 107 -8.16 20.42 10.22
C GLU A 107 -8.65 19.00 10.00
N THR A 108 -7.76 18.08 9.66
CA THR A 108 -8.14 16.70 9.36
C THR A 108 -8.34 15.86 10.63
N HIS A 109 -9.32 14.95 10.57
CA HIS A 109 -9.67 14.12 11.71
C HIS A 109 -8.64 12.99 11.93
N MET A 110 -8.32 12.72 13.21
CA MET A 110 -7.55 11.55 13.63
C MET A 110 -8.52 10.50 14.19
N TYR A 111 -8.69 9.41 13.47
CA TYR A 111 -9.42 8.24 13.93
C TYR A 111 -8.53 7.37 14.82
N SER A 112 -9.10 6.71 15.82
CA SER A 112 -8.32 5.84 16.72
C SER A 112 -9.13 4.65 17.19
N THR A 113 -8.46 3.51 17.30
CA THR A 113 -9.01 2.30 17.94
C THR A 113 -8.88 2.34 19.48
N ALA A 114 -8.26 3.36 20.03
CA ALA A 114 -8.10 3.50 21.48
C ALA A 114 -9.46 3.69 22.16
N GLY A 115 -9.77 2.82 23.12
CA GLY A 115 -11.01 2.91 23.92
C GLY A 115 -12.29 2.47 23.19
N THR A 116 -12.22 2.01 21.95
CA THR A 116 -13.40 1.54 21.23
C THR A 116 -13.97 0.23 21.82
N LYS A 117 -15.30 0.17 21.90
CA LYS A 117 -16.03 -1.06 22.27
C LYS A 117 -15.84 -2.21 21.28
N PHE A 118 -15.49 -1.91 20.03
CA PHE A 118 -15.32 -2.90 18.98
C PHE A 118 -14.14 -3.85 19.24
N LYS A 119 -13.16 -3.42 20.01
CA LYS A 119 -12.04 -4.30 20.41
C LYS A 119 -12.54 -5.49 21.23
N THR A 120 -13.41 -5.22 22.23
CA THR A 120 -14.04 -6.27 23.05
C THR A 120 -14.98 -7.13 22.21
N LEU A 121 -15.81 -6.52 21.36
CA LEU A 121 -16.71 -7.24 20.46
C LEU A 121 -15.97 -8.20 19.52
N CYS A 122 -14.87 -7.77 18.92
CA CYS A 122 -14.01 -8.61 18.10
C CYS A 122 -13.45 -9.78 18.91
N MET A 123 -12.87 -9.52 20.09
CA MET A 123 -12.29 -10.56 20.96
C MET A 123 -13.32 -11.64 21.34
N GLN A 124 -14.54 -11.25 21.69
CA GLN A 124 -15.64 -12.17 22.02
C GLN A 124 -16.00 -13.10 20.85
N ASN A 125 -15.70 -12.70 19.61
CA ASN A 125 -16.00 -13.45 18.39
C ASN A 125 -14.75 -14.03 17.70
N LYS A 126 -13.66 -14.26 18.45
CA LYS A 126 -12.38 -14.80 17.94
C LYS A 126 -11.73 -13.93 16.84
N LEU A 127 -12.10 -12.69 16.77
CA LEU A 127 -11.52 -11.69 15.89
C LEU A 127 -10.53 -10.79 16.68
N LYS A 128 -9.56 -10.21 16.00
CA LYS A 128 -8.66 -9.23 16.58
C LYS A 128 -8.75 -7.93 15.78
N LEU A 129 -9.24 -6.87 16.41
CA LEU A 129 -9.11 -5.52 15.87
C LEU A 129 -7.67 -5.06 16.12
N LEU A 130 -6.96 -4.68 15.07
CA LEU A 130 -5.59 -4.15 15.17
C LEU A 130 -5.61 -2.72 15.68
N ASP A 131 -4.64 -2.40 16.53
CA ASP A 131 -4.52 -1.06 17.11
C ASP A 131 -3.90 -0.09 16.11
N ALA A 132 -4.55 1.05 15.91
CA ALA A 132 -4.04 2.13 15.08
C ALA A 132 -4.65 3.48 15.46
N SER A 133 -3.88 4.55 15.22
CA SER A 133 -4.43 5.88 15.00
C SER A 133 -4.21 6.22 13.53
N VAL A 134 -5.24 6.75 12.87
CA VAL A 134 -5.21 6.98 11.41
C VAL A 134 -5.59 8.43 11.14
N ARG A 135 -4.66 9.19 10.56
CA ARG A 135 -5.00 10.48 9.96
C ARG A 135 -5.39 10.27 8.52
N HIS A 136 -6.60 10.65 8.18
CA HIS A 136 -7.08 10.63 6.81
C HIS A 136 -7.04 12.06 6.26
N LEU A 137 -6.10 12.32 5.37
CA LEU A 137 -5.95 13.63 4.73
C LEU A 137 -6.92 13.81 3.56
N GLY A 138 -7.33 12.71 2.92
CA GLY A 138 -7.93 12.77 1.60
C GLY A 138 -6.91 13.14 0.51
N THR A 139 -7.27 12.95 -0.74
CA THR A 139 -6.36 13.22 -1.86
C THR A 139 -6.02 14.69 -1.98
N ASP A 140 -6.99 15.58 -1.75
CA ASP A 140 -6.84 17.02 -1.93
C ASP A 140 -5.92 17.64 -0.88
N ILE A 141 -6.14 17.35 0.41
CA ILE A 141 -5.30 17.87 1.49
C ILE A 141 -3.91 17.25 1.44
N ASN A 142 -3.81 15.96 1.10
CA ASN A 142 -2.52 15.30 0.91
C ASN A 142 -1.69 15.98 -0.19
N TYR A 143 -2.34 16.42 -1.27
CA TYR A 143 -1.69 17.22 -2.31
C TYR A 143 -1.16 18.54 -1.75
N VAL A 144 -1.96 19.28 -1.00
CA VAL A 144 -1.57 20.58 -0.37
C VAL A 144 -0.39 20.39 0.58
N VAL A 145 -0.39 19.35 1.40
CA VAL A 145 0.72 19.03 2.30
C VAL A 145 2.02 18.80 1.52
N LEU A 146 1.96 17.99 0.47
CA LEU A 146 3.14 17.72 -0.37
C LEU A 146 3.63 18.97 -1.12
N GLU A 147 2.72 19.80 -1.61
CA GLU A 147 3.06 21.06 -2.29
C GLU A 147 3.75 22.05 -1.33
N ASN A 148 3.23 22.19 -0.11
CA ASN A 148 3.82 23.05 0.92
C ASN A 148 5.21 22.55 1.33
N MET A 149 5.38 21.23 1.53
CA MET A 149 6.69 20.65 1.81
C MET A 149 7.68 20.88 0.64
N TYR A 150 7.23 20.69 -0.60
CA TYR A 150 8.08 20.97 -1.77
C TYR A 150 8.52 22.43 -1.83
N ASN A 151 7.58 23.36 -1.63
CA ASN A 151 7.88 24.80 -1.65
C ASN A 151 8.87 25.21 -0.55
N GLU A 152 8.85 24.55 0.60
CA GLU A 152 9.83 24.79 1.66
C GLU A 152 11.22 24.20 1.33
N MET A 153 11.27 23.07 0.62
CA MET A 153 12.52 22.37 0.32
C MET A 153 13.23 22.85 -0.96
N LYS A 154 12.51 23.33 -1.97
CA LYS A 154 13.01 23.53 -3.33
C LYS A 154 14.20 24.46 -3.47
N ASP A 155 14.39 25.40 -2.53
CA ASP A 155 15.48 26.36 -2.54
C ASP A 155 16.70 25.86 -1.72
N HIS A 156 16.60 24.71 -1.06
CA HIS A 156 17.61 24.12 -0.19
C HIS A 156 18.08 22.73 -0.66
N ILE A 157 17.28 22.05 -1.47
CA ILE A 157 17.53 20.69 -1.93
C ILE A 157 17.63 20.70 -3.46
N ASP A 158 18.66 20.04 -3.99
CA ASP A 158 18.85 19.87 -5.44
C ASP A 158 17.94 18.76 -5.97
N PHE A 159 16.78 19.10 -6.56
CA PHE A 159 15.84 18.11 -7.14
C PHE A 159 16.13 17.88 -8.62
N TYR A 160 16.35 16.61 -8.97
CA TYR A 160 16.53 16.13 -10.36
C TYR A 160 15.32 15.31 -10.78
N PHE A 161 14.30 16.00 -11.33
CA PHE A 161 13.11 15.33 -11.86
C PHE A 161 13.32 14.80 -13.28
N ASN A 162 12.48 13.82 -13.72
CA ASN A 162 12.62 13.12 -14.99
C ASN A 162 14.06 12.57 -15.17
N THR A 163 14.64 12.11 -14.08
CA THR A 163 16.04 11.69 -14.02
C THR A 163 16.13 10.32 -13.35
N PRO A 164 15.82 9.24 -14.08
CA PRO A 164 15.96 7.90 -13.56
C PRO A 164 17.43 7.58 -13.30
N VAL A 165 17.71 7.03 -12.12
CA VAL A 165 19.02 6.49 -11.77
C VAL A 165 19.17 5.11 -12.41
N SER A 166 20.23 4.91 -13.18
CA SER A 166 20.49 3.65 -13.87
C SER A 166 21.28 2.65 -13.03
N ASN A 167 22.23 3.13 -12.22
CA ASN A 167 23.13 2.28 -11.43
C ASN A 167 23.68 3.04 -10.21
N ILE A 168 24.19 2.26 -9.24
CA ILE A 168 24.98 2.74 -8.11
C ILE A 168 26.25 1.90 -8.06
N GLU A 169 27.37 2.53 -7.86
CA GLU A 169 28.66 1.89 -7.62
C GLU A 169 29.27 2.36 -6.31
N VAL A 170 29.92 1.47 -5.61
CA VAL A 170 30.73 1.80 -4.44
C VAL A 170 32.09 2.32 -4.92
N ILE A 171 32.49 3.47 -4.45
CA ILE A 171 33.78 4.09 -4.73
C ILE A 171 34.56 4.32 -3.42
N ASP A 172 35.81 4.73 -3.53
CA ASP A 172 36.58 5.08 -2.35
C ASP A 172 35.93 6.29 -1.63
N GLY A 173 35.52 6.06 -0.40
CA GLY A 173 34.89 7.09 0.44
C GLY A 173 33.41 7.35 0.20
N GLY A 174 32.71 6.60 -0.66
CA GLY A 174 31.29 6.85 -0.91
C GLY A 174 30.68 6.08 -2.07
N TYR A 175 29.81 6.76 -2.81
CA TYR A 175 29.00 6.15 -3.87
C TYR A 175 28.98 7.01 -5.11
N ARG A 176 28.95 6.34 -6.27
CA ARG A 176 28.71 6.97 -7.58
C ARG A 176 27.34 6.59 -8.08
N VAL A 177 26.51 7.60 -8.27
CA VAL A 177 25.12 7.46 -8.76
C VAL A 177 25.11 7.84 -10.23
N PHE A 178 24.71 6.89 -11.10
CA PHE A 178 24.65 7.08 -12.55
C PHE A 178 23.23 7.46 -12.98
N TYR A 179 23.10 8.49 -13.79
CA TYR A 179 21.84 8.94 -14.36
C TYR A 179 22.07 9.51 -15.77
N LYS A 180 21.21 9.16 -16.70
CA LYS A 180 21.43 9.50 -18.11
C LYS A 180 22.83 9.05 -18.54
N ASP A 181 23.61 9.95 -19.12
CA ASP A 181 25.01 9.75 -19.50
C ASP A 181 26.01 10.43 -18.54
N GLU A 182 25.55 10.74 -17.31
CA GLU A 182 26.28 11.47 -16.28
C GLU A 182 26.37 10.65 -15.00
N TYR A 183 27.14 11.14 -14.04
CA TYR A 183 27.18 10.61 -12.68
C TYR A 183 27.36 11.72 -11.63
N MET A 184 27.01 11.39 -10.40
CA MET A 184 27.26 12.21 -9.21
C MET A 184 27.86 11.34 -8.12
N ASP A 185 28.95 11.82 -7.51
CA ASP A 185 29.56 11.18 -6.35
C ASP A 185 28.98 11.75 -5.06
N CYS A 186 28.78 10.90 -4.05
CA CYS A 186 28.26 11.30 -2.74
C CYS A 186 28.83 10.41 -1.62
N ASP A 187 28.94 10.97 -0.41
CA ASP A 187 29.43 10.25 0.77
C ASP A 187 28.41 9.23 1.29
N LYS A 188 27.14 9.57 1.19
CA LYS A 188 26.00 8.74 1.66
C LYS A 188 24.95 8.64 0.58
N CYS A 189 24.33 7.47 0.45
CA CYS A 189 23.29 7.22 -0.53
C CYS A 189 22.05 6.60 0.14
N ILE A 190 20.90 7.26 0.02
CA ILE A 190 19.60 6.77 0.49
C ILE A 190 18.78 6.32 -0.72
N VAL A 191 18.45 5.04 -0.77
CA VAL A 191 17.56 4.47 -1.79
C VAL A 191 16.16 4.32 -1.20
N SER A 192 15.21 5.09 -1.73
CA SER A 192 13.83 5.13 -1.29
C SER A 192 12.86 4.96 -2.46
N VAL A 193 13.09 3.93 -3.27
CA VAL A 193 12.23 3.63 -4.41
C VAL A 193 10.95 2.93 -3.97
N GLY A 194 9.88 3.15 -4.73
CA GLY A 194 8.60 2.48 -4.52
C GLY A 194 8.51 1.15 -5.29
N ARG A 195 7.28 0.63 -5.42
CA ARG A 195 6.99 -0.62 -6.16
C ARG A 195 7.38 -0.55 -7.64
N SER A 196 7.29 0.61 -8.27
CA SER A 196 7.77 0.80 -9.65
C SER A 196 9.26 0.55 -9.81
N GLY A 197 10.06 0.82 -8.76
CA GLY A 197 11.50 0.57 -8.72
C GLY A 197 11.90 -0.85 -8.28
N SER A 198 10.96 -1.77 -8.09
CA SER A 198 11.22 -3.12 -7.57
C SER A 198 12.29 -3.89 -8.35
N LYS A 199 12.18 -3.94 -9.68
CA LYS A 199 13.16 -4.61 -10.53
C LYS A 199 14.51 -3.91 -10.53
N TRP A 200 14.50 -2.59 -10.44
CA TRP A 200 15.74 -1.81 -10.40
C TRP A 200 16.52 -2.08 -9.10
N ILE A 201 15.86 -2.04 -7.95
CA ILE A 201 16.53 -2.32 -6.66
C ILE A 201 16.99 -3.78 -6.55
N GLU A 202 16.24 -4.73 -7.11
CA GLU A 202 16.67 -6.12 -7.23
C GLU A 202 18.00 -6.24 -7.99
N ASN A 203 18.11 -5.56 -9.13
CA ASN A 203 19.34 -5.54 -9.91
C ASN A 203 20.50 -4.87 -9.15
N VAL A 204 20.24 -3.77 -8.42
CA VAL A 204 21.25 -3.12 -7.58
C VAL A 204 21.73 -4.06 -6.48
N CYS A 205 20.82 -4.72 -5.78
CA CYS A 205 21.15 -5.69 -4.75
C CYS A 205 21.99 -6.87 -5.33
N GLN A 206 21.59 -7.38 -6.49
CA GLN A 206 22.34 -8.45 -7.16
C GLN A 206 23.77 -8.02 -7.53
N LYS A 207 23.94 -6.84 -8.15
CA LYS A 207 25.26 -6.31 -8.53
C LYS A 207 26.17 -6.05 -7.35
N LEU A 208 25.61 -5.55 -6.26
CA LEU A 208 26.34 -5.24 -5.03
C LEU A 208 26.39 -6.44 -4.07
N GLU A 209 25.89 -7.60 -4.49
CA GLU A 209 25.82 -8.82 -3.65
C GLU A 209 25.13 -8.59 -2.29
N ILE A 210 24.15 -7.67 -2.23
CA ILE A 210 23.34 -7.42 -1.03
C ILE A 210 22.31 -8.54 -0.94
N PRO A 211 22.26 -9.30 0.17
CA PRO A 211 21.30 -10.38 0.32
C PRO A 211 19.85 -9.86 0.36
N THR A 212 18.94 -10.64 -0.24
CA THR A 212 17.50 -10.37 -0.22
C THR A 212 16.74 -11.61 0.18
N LYS A 213 15.56 -11.43 0.79
CA LYS A 213 14.64 -12.52 1.14
C LYS A 213 13.32 -12.35 0.40
N SER A 214 12.67 -13.46 0.07
CA SER A 214 11.30 -13.43 -0.44
C SER A 214 10.37 -12.87 0.62
N ASN A 215 9.52 -11.93 0.24
CA ASN A 215 8.47 -11.42 1.09
C ASN A 215 7.20 -12.26 0.93
N ARG A 216 6.18 -11.96 1.73
CA ARG A 216 4.86 -12.57 1.62
C ARG A 216 4.13 -12.07 0.36
N VAL A 217 3.06 -12.75 0.00
CA VAL A 217 2.01 -12.28 -0.88
C VAL A 217 0.67 -12.43 -0.17
N ASP A 218 -0.19 -11.43 -0.27
CA ASP A 218 -1.54 -11.51 0.28
C ASP A 218 -2.54 -11.70 -0.88
N ILE A 219 -3.37 -12.74 -0.80
CA ILE A 219 -4.27 -13.14 -1.89
C ILE A 219 -5.69 -13.31 -1.34
N GLY A 220 -6.66 -12.81 -2.07
CA GLY A 220 -8.06 -13.00 -1.69
C GLY A 220 -9.06 -12.35 -2.62
N VAL A 221 -10.07 -11.75 -2.03
CA VAL A 221 -11.22 -11.15 -2.73
C VAL A 221 -11.50 -9.76 -2.19
N ARG A 222 -12.17 -8.94 -3.00
CA ARG A 222 -12.86 -7.75 -2.53
C ARG A 222 -14.31 -8.08 -2.28
N VAL A 223 -14.78 -7.73 -1.10
CA VAL A 223 -16.17 -7.85 -0.67
C VAL A 223 -16.87 -6.53 -0.94
N GLU A 224 -18.08 -6.58 -1.48
CA GLU A 224 -18.97 -5.44 -1.59
C GLU A 224 -20.34 -5.80 -1.02
N LEU A 225 -20.86 -4.92 -0.16
CA LEU A 225 -22.11 -5.11 0.56
C LEU A 225 -22.74 -3.76 0.91
N PRO A 226 -24.03 -3.68 1.32
CA PRO A 226 -24.66 -2.43 1.70
C PRO A 226 -23.90 -1.72 2.84
N ALA A 227 -23.67 -0.43 2.71
CA ALA A 227 -22.90 0.37 3.68
C ALA A 227 -23.47 0.29 5.11
N VAL A 228 -24.79 0.18 5.22
CA VAL A 228 -25.50 0.08 6.51
C VAL A 228 -25.02 -1.10 7.37
N ILE A 229 -24.50 -2.19 6.77
CA ILE A 229 -24.00 -3.36 7.50
C ILE A 229 -22.75 -3.01 8.31
N PHE A 230 -21.89 -2.15 7.80
CA PHE A 230 -20.62 -1.74 8.44
C PHE A 230 -20.65 -0.32 9.01
N SER A 231 -21.72 0.47 8.81
CA SER A 231 -21.77 1.88 9.23
C SER A 231 -21.42 2.07 10.70
N HIS A 232 -21.89 1.19 11.60
CA HIS A 232 -21.59 1.26 13.03
C HIS A 232 -20.08 1.12 13.36
N LEU A 233 -19.30 0.50 12.47
CA LEU A 233 -17.83 0.39 12.57
C LEU A 233 -17.15 1.55 11.82
N THR A 234 -17.60 1.85 10.62
CA THR A 234 -16.94 2.83 9.74
C THR A 234 -17.16 4.27 10.19
N ASP A 235 -18.29 4.57 10.84
CA ASP A 235 -18.57 5.90 11.39
C ASP A 235 -17.64 6.24 12.57
N GLU A 236 -17.21 5.24 13.35
CA GLU A 236 -16.31 5.44 14.49
C GLU A 236 -14.82 5.28 14.10
N LEU A 237 -14.49 4.27 13.28
CA LEU A 237 -13.12 3.86 13.00
C LEU A 237 -12.64 4.21 11.59
N TYR A 238 -13.54 4.65 10.70
CA TYR A 238 -13.34 4.84 9.27
C TYR A 238 -12.87 3.56 8.57
N GLU A 239 -11.68 3.06 8.90
CA GLU A 239 -11.10 1.83 8.35
C GLU A 239 -10.73 0.85 9.49
N SER A 240 -11.38 -0.30 9.54
CA SER A 240 -11.11 -1.33 10.54
C SER A 240 -10.18 -2.40 9.97
N LYS A 241 -9.04 -2.62 10.61
CA LYS A 241 -8.15 -3.75 10.33
C LYS A 241 -8.47 -4.89 11.28
N ILE A 242 -9.24 -5.86 10.81
CA ILE A 242 -9.69 -7.00 11.61
C ILE A 242 -8.99 -8.26 11.11
N VAL A 243 -8.44 -9.03 12.02
CA VAL A 243 -7.74 -10.29 11.75
C VAL A 243 -8.49 -11.45 12.36
N TYR A 244 -8.59 -12.53 11.61
CA TYR A 244 -9.12 -13.81 12.02
C TYR A 244 -8.09 -14.92 11.79
N ARG A 245 -7.90 -15.79 12.77
CA ARG A 245 -7.13 -17.03 12.60
C ARG A 245 -8.12 -18.15 12.27
N THR A 246 -8.00 -18.71 11.07
CA THR A 246 -8.89 -19.76 10.59
C THR A 246 -8.78 -21.01 11.47
N GLU A 247 -9.91 -21.65 11.76
CA GLU A 247 -9.95 -22.87 12.58
C GLU A 247 -9.34 -24.06 11.84
N LYS A 248 -9.54 -24.12 10.52
CA LYS A 248 -9.14 -25.27 9.70
C LYS A 248 -7.64 -25.31 9.39
N PHE A 249 -7.05 -24.16 9.10
CA PHE A 249 -5.67 -24.09 8.59
C PHE A 249 -4.75 -23.23 9.45
N GLU A 250 -5.29 -22.54 10.45
CA GLU A 250 -4.59 -21.56 11.30
C GLU A 250 -3.98 -20.39 10.50
N ASP A 251 -4.43 -20.18 9.27
CA ASP A 251 -4.02 -19.06 8.45
C ASP A 251 -4.62 -17.75 8.98
N LEU A 252 -3.89 -16.66 8.82
CA LEU A 252 -4.39 -15.32 9.15
C LEU A 252 -5.11 -14.74 7.93
N VAL A 253 -6.38 -14.43 8.10
CA VAL A 253 -7.19 -13.67 7.15
C VAL A 253 -7.45 -12.29 7.75
N ARG A 254 -7.34 -11.25 6.94
CA ARG A 254 -7.54 -9.89 7.42
C ARG A 254 -8.34 -9.04 6.46
N THR A 255 -9.09 -8.08 7.03
CA THR A 255 -9.68 -7.00 6.25
C THR A 255 -8.58 -6.04 5.78
N PHE A 256 -8.74 -5.49 4.59
CA PHE A 256 -7.79 -4.57 4.00
C PHE A 256 -8.50 -3.49 3.18
N CYS A 257 -7.99 -2.25 3.17
CA CYS A 257 -8.51 -1.13 2.38
C CYS A 257 -10.06 -1.07 2.41
N MET A 258 -10.63 -0.79 3.58
CA MET A 258 -12.07 -0.58 3.72
C MET A 258 -12.44 0.80 3.20
N ASN A 259 -13.47 0.84 2.35
CA ASN A 259 -13.94 2.04 1.67
C ASN A 259 -15.43 2.22 1.93
N PRO A 260 -15.79 2.96 2.98
CA PRO A 260 -17.19 3.32 3.25
C PRO A 260 -17.77 4.11 2.08
N ASN A 261 -18.99 3.77 1.66
CA ASN A 261 -19.69 4.42 0.53
C ASN A 261 -18.86 4.52 -0.75
N GLY A 262 -17.94 3.56 -0.94
CA GLY A 262 -16.97 3.55 -2.02
C GLY A 262 -17.39 2.70 -3.21
N ILE A 263 -16.48 2.59 -4.16
CA ILE A 263 -16.62 1.78 -5.37
C ILE A 263 -15.54 0.71 -5.46
N VAL A 264 -15.86 -0.39 -6.11
CA VAL A 264 -14.90 -1.41 -6.52
C VAL A 264 -14.29 -1.01 -7.86
N VAL A 265 -12.98 -1.16 -8.03
CA VAL A 265 -12.25 -0.73 -9.23
C VAL A 265 -11.29 -1.82 -9.72
N ASN A 266 -10.96 -1.79 -11.00
CA ASN A 266 -9.90 -2.59 -11.57
C ASN A 266 -8.54 -1.91 -11.36
N GLU A 267 -7.54 -2.72 -11.05
CA GLU A 267 -6.13 -2.33 -11.03
C GLU A 267 -5.37 -3.15 -12.09
N ASN A 268 -4.69 -2.49 -13.00
CA ASN A 268 -3.91 -3.17 -14.05
C ASN A 268 -2.42 -2.94 -13.81
N THR A 269 -1.70 -4.02 -13.51
CA THR A 269 -0.26 -4.01 -13.33
C THR A 269 0.37 -4.93 -14.38
N ASN A 270 1.10 -4.36 -15.34
CA ASN A 270 1.80 -5.09 -16.39
C ASN A 270 0.90 -6.05 -17.19
N GLY A 271 -0.36 -5.68 -17.43
CA GLY A 271 -1.33 -6.49 -18.17
C GLY A 271 -2.05 -7.54 -17.35
N ILE A 272 -1.80 -7.59 -16.04
CA ILE A 272 -2.56 -8.41 -15.08
C ILE A 272 -3.60 -7.52 -14.41
N VAL A 273 -4.86 -7.89 -14.54
CA VAL A 273 -5.97 -7.16 -13.93
C VAL A 273 -6.32 -7.80 -12.59
N THR A 274 -6.25 -7.02 -11.53
CA THR A 274 -6.71 -7.35 -10.19
C THR A 274 -7.79 -6.39 -9.75
N VAL A 275 -8.46 -6.66 -8.64
CA VAL A 275 -9.48 -5.78 -8.07
C VAL A 275 -8.88 -4.95 -6.93
N ASN A 276 -9.41 -3.74 -6.76
CA ASN A 276 -9.14 -2.86 -5.64
C ASN A 276 -10.43 -2.08 -5.28
N GLY A 277 -10.36 -1.19 -4.31
CA GLY A 277 -11.46 -0.32 -3.94
C GLY A 277 -11.01 1.12 -3.79
N HIS A 278 -11.97 2.02 -3.92
CA HIS A 278 -11.74 3.45 -3.77
C HIS A 278 -12.95 4.11 -3.10
N SER A 279 -12.69 5.17 -2.30
CA SER A 279 -13.73 6.02 -1.72
C SER A 279 -13.52 7.46 -2.17
N TYR A 280 -14.62 8.21 -2.33
CA TYR A 280 -14.61 9.62 -2.68
C TYR A 280 -15.14 10.44 -1.50
N GLU A 281 -14.58 11.62 -1.26
CA GLU A 281 -15.08 12.53 -0.24
C GLU A 281 -16.34 13.27 -0.70
N GLY A 282 -16.47 13.57 -2.00
CA GLY A 282 -17.66 14.24 -2.55
C GLY A 282 -18.90 13.38 -2.45
N ALA A 283 -19.94 13.88 -1.74
CA ALA A 283 -21.19 13.15 -1.52
C ALA A 283 -21.89 12.70 -2.83
N GLU A 284 -21.70 13.43 -3.92
CA GLU A 284 -22.25 13.10 -5.23
C GLU A 284 -21.63 11.86 -5.89
N LYS A 285 -20.48 11.39 -5.38
CA LYS A 285 -19.77 10.21 -5.87
C LYS A 285 -19.85 9.03 -4.91
N GLN A 286 -20.47 9.22 -3.75
CA GLN A 286 -20.66 8.16 -2.78
C GLN A 286 -21.73 7.17 -3.25
N THR A 287 -21.54 5.90 -2.90
CA THR A 287 -22.49 4.82 -3.20
C THR A 287 -23.19 4.35 -1.93
N GLU A 288 -24.19 3.52 -2.09
CA GLU A 288 -24.87 2.85 -0.96
C GLU A 288 -24.11 1.62 -0.45
N ASN A 289 -22.93 1.33 -1.01
CA ASN A 289 -22.12 0.17 -0.67
C ASN A 289 -20.85 0.54 0.07
N THR A 290 -20.44 -0.34 0.98
CA THR A 290 -19.07 -0.41 1.52
C THR A 290 -18.35 -1.57 0.87
N ASN A 291 -17.08 -1.40 0.55
CA ASN A 291 -16.25 -2.49 0.06
C ASN A 291 -14.94 -2.59 0.86
N PHE A 292 -14.43 -3.80 0.98
CA PHE A 292 -13.15 -4.10 1.63
C PHE A 292 -12.54 -5.39 1.08
N ALA A 293 -11.22 -5.52 1.14
CA ALA A 293 -10.57 -6.78 0.80
C ALA A 293 -10.58 -7.75 1.97
N LEU A 294 -10.67 -9.04 1.68
CA LEU A 294 -10.32 -10.14 2.58
C LEU A 294 -9.12 -10.87 1.99
N LEU A 295 -7.99 -10.77 2.68
CA LEU A 295 -6.70 -11.27 2.20
C LEU A 295 -6.12 -12.29 3.15
N VAL A 296 -5.61 -13.39 2.56
CA VAL A 296 -4.88 -14.46 3.25
C VAL A 296 -3.39 -14.28 2.96
N ALA A 297 -2.59 -14.06 4.00
CA ALA A 297 -1.15 -13.94 3.87
C ALA A 297 -0.50 -15.30 3.58
N LYS A 298 0.35 -15.36 2.57
CA LYS A 298 1.15 -16.55 2.23
C LYS A 298 2.63 -16.22 2.24
N HIS A 299 3.37 -17.01 2.97
CA HIS A 299 4.83 -17.01 3.00
C HIS A 299 5.33 -18.29 2.37
N PHE A 300 6.38 -18.17 1.57
CA PHE A 300 7.05 -19.31 0.98
C PHE A 300 8.46 -19.44 1.58
N SER A 301 8.79 -20.64 2.02
CA SER A 301 10.14 -20.98 2.47
C SER A 301 10.97 -21.58 1.33
N GLU A 302 12.28 -21.59 1.53
CA GLU A 302 13.18 -22.29 0.60
C GLU A 302 12.68 -23.71 0.28
N PRO A 303 12.79 -24.18 -1.00
CA PRO A 303 13.45 -23.53 -2.13
C PRO A 303 12.54 -22.56 -2.93
N PHE A 304 11.29 -22.35 -2.51
CA PHE A 304 10.28 -21.56 -3.23
C PHE A 304 10.39 -20.08 -2.82
N LYS A 305 10.92 -19.24 -3.71
CA LYS A 305 11.18 -17.83 -3.42
C LYS A 305 10.24 -16.85 -4.11
N ASP A 306 9.46 -17.31 -5.09
CA ASP A 306 8.67 -16.44 -5.95
C ASP A 306 7.22 -16.31 -5.46
N SER A 307 7.03 -15.61 -4.32
CA SER A 307 5.70 -15.31 -3.77
C SER A 307 4.88 -14.46 -4.73
N ASN A 308 5.51 -13.50 -5.39
CA ASN A 308 4.83 -12.61 -6.34
C ASN A 308 4.37 -13.37 -7.58
N GLY A 309 5.22 -14.24 -8.16
CA GLY A 309 4.85 -15.09 -9.26
C GLY A 309 3.68 -16.04 -8.95
N TYR A 310 3.60 -16.53 -7.71
CA TYR A 310 2.44 -17.30 -7.26
C TYR A 310 1.16 -16.45 -7.29
N GLY A 311 1.18 -15.24 -6.72
CA GLY A 311 0.05 -14.31 -6.75
C GLY A 311 -0.35 -13.91 -8.18
N GLU A 312 0.65 -13.61 -9.04
CA GLU A 312 0.43 -13.32 -10.46
C GLU A 312 -0.23 -14.49 -11.20
N SER A 313 0.19 -15.73 -10.92
CA SER A 313 -0.39 -16.92 -11.57
C SER A 313 -1.87 -17.07 -11.27
N ILE A 314 -2.29 -16.80 -10.02
CA ILE A 314 -3.70 -16.84 -9.62
C ILE A 314 -4.48 -15.69 -10.30
N ALA A 315 -3.92 -14.48 -10.34
CA ALA A 315 -4.55 -13.35 -11.02
C ALA A 315 -4.67 -13.58 -12.54
N ARG A 316 -3.65 -14.17 -13.19
CA ARG A 316 -3.71 -14.55 -14.59
C ARG A 316 -4.79 -15.60 -14.87
N LEU A 317 -4.97 -16.58 -13.96
CA LEU A 317 -6.05 -17.57 -14.05
C LEU A 317 -7.42 -16.90 -14.01
N SER A 318 -7.64 -15.93 -13.10
CA SER A 318 -8.87 -15.14 -13.07
C SER A 318 -9.09 -14.39 -14.38
N ASN A 319 -8.05 -13.74 -14.92
CA ASN A 319 -8.14 -13.00 -16.18
C ASN A 319 -8.43 -13.92 -17.37
N MET A 320 -7.88 -15.11 -17.37
CA MET A 320 -8.14 -16.10 -18.42
C MET A 320 -9.61 -16.56 -18.42
N LEU A 321 -10.19 -16.77 -17.24
CA LEU A 321 -11.57 -17.26 -17.10
C LEU A 321 -12.62 -16.16 -17.24
N GLY A 322 -12.33 -14.94 -16.77
CA GLY A 322 -13.27 -13.82 -16.73
C GLY A 322 -12.99 -12.67 -17.69
N GLY A 323 -11.90 -12.74 -18.44
CA GLY A 323 -11.42 -11.59 -19.23
C GLY A 323 -10.88 -10.43 -18.38
N GLY A 324 -10.84 -10.59 -17.06
CA GLY A 324 -10.47 -9.62 -16.05
C GLY A 324 -10.89 -10.09 -14.67
N VAL A 325 -11.59 -9.25 -13.93
CA VAL A 325 -12.13 -9.57 -12.61
C VAL A 325 -13.41 -10.41 -12.74
N ILE A 326 -13.52 -11.44 -11.90
CA ILE A 326 -14.72 -12.26 -11.73
C ILE A 326 -15.51 -11.74 -10.54
N VAL A 327 -16.84 -11.72 -10.64
CA VAL A 327 -17.75 -11.45 -9.53
C VAL A 327 -18.65 -12.66 -9.25
N GLN A 328 -18.80 -12.97 -7.96
CA GLN A 328 -19.68 -14.06 -7.50
C GLN A 328 -20.46 -13.63 -6.26
N ARG A 329 -21.75 -13.95 -6.20
CA ARG A 329 -22.54 -13.81 -4.98
C ARG A 329 -22.09 -14.85 -3.95
N PHE A 330 -22.02 -14.46 -2.69
CA PHE A 330 -21.62 -15.36 -1.61
C PHE A 330 -22.54 -16.59 -1.51
N GLY A 331 -23.85 -16.40 -1.65
CA GLY A 331 -24.79 -17.52 -1.64
C GLY A 331 -24.59 -18.51 -2.80
N ASP A 332 -24.18 -18.06 -3.98
CA ASP A 332 -23.86 -18.94 -5.10
C ASP A 332 -22.56 -19.72 -4.84
N LEU A 333 -21.53 -19.05 -4.27
CA LEU A 333 -20.29 -19.71 -3.84
C LEU A 333 -20.59 -20.84 -2.84
N MET A 334 -21.41 -20.56 -1.82
CA MET A 334 -21.76 -21.55 -0.80
C MET A 334 -22.55 -22.74 -1.34
N ARG A 335 -23.26 -22.55 -2.46
CA ARG A 335 -23.97 -23.63 -3.18
C ARG A 335 -23.11 -24.33 -4.22
N GLY A 336 -21.83 -23.99 -4.34
CA GLY A 336 -20.89 -24.57 -5.29
C GLY A 336 -21.28 -24.32 -6.75
N ARG A 337 -21.78 -23.15 -7.07
CA ARG A 337 -22.19 -22.78 -8.42
C ARG A 337 -21.77 -21.38 -8.82
N ARG A 338 -21.50 -21.15 -10.11
CA ARG A 338 -21.21 -19.82 -10.62
C ARG A 338 -22.39 -18.85 -10.45
N SER A 339 -22.13 -17.58 -10.30
CA SER A 339 -23.13 -16.53 -10.47
C SER A 339 -23.45 -16.30 -11.96
N THR A 340 -24.61 -15.73 -12.22
CA THR A 340 -25.06 -15.29 -13.53
C THR A 340 -25.46 -13.81 -13.46
N GLU A 341 -25.45 -13.11 -14.60
CA GLU A 341 -25.90 -11.72 -14.69
C GLU A 341 -27.26 -11.53 -14.03
N LYS A 342 -28.24 -12.37 -14.41
CA LYS A 342 -29.59 -12.32 -13.85
C LYS A 342 -29.61 -12.39 -12.31
N ARG A 343 -28.85 -13.31 -11.70
CA ARG A 343 -28.82 -13.44 -10.23
C ARG A 343 -28.17 -12.23 -9.54
N ILE A 344 -27.18 -11.60 -10.19
CA ILE A 344 -26.53 -10.39 -9.67
C ILE A 344 -27.50 -9.20 -9.79
N GLU A 345 -28.16 -9.06 -10.93
CA GLU A 345 -29.14 -7.99 -11.17
C GLU A 345 -30.33 -8.05 -10.21
N GLU A 346 -30.83 -9.26 -9.92
CA GLU A 346 -31.93 -9.52 -8.99
C GLU A 346 -31.51 -9.38 -7.51
N GLY A 347 -30.21 -9.37 -7.20
CA GLY A 347 -29.67 -9.26 -5.84
C GLY A 347 -29.88 -7.90 -5.19
N LEU A 348 -29.80 -7.86 -3.85
CA LEU A 348 -29.91 -6.63 -3.04
C LEU A 348 -28.72 -5.70 -3.25
N VAL A 349 -27.52 -6.24 -3.47
CA VAL A 349 -26.31 -5.47 -3.68
C VAL A 349 -26.16 -5.16 -5.17
N LYS A 350 -26.14 -3.87 -5.50
CA LYS A 350 -25.87 -3.44 -6.88
C LYS A 350 -24.37 -3.26 -7.07
N PRO A 351 -23.75 -4.02 -8.00
CA PRO A 351 -22.31 -3.96 -8.21
C PRO A 351 -21.87 -2.57 -8.68
N THR A 352 -20.82 -2.04 -8.09
CA THR A 352 -20.20 -0.76 -8.53
C THR A 352 -19.15 -0.97 -9.60
N LEU A 353 -18.66 -2.20 -9.79
CA LEU A 353 -17.77 -2.59 -10.88
C LEU A 353 -18.49 -3.56 -11.83
N ALA A 354 -18.46 -3.24 -13.11
CA ALA A 354 -18.84 -4.20 -14.15
C ALA A 354 -17.76 -5.29 -14.26
N ALA A 355 -18.02 -6.46 -13.71
CA ALA A 355 -17.14 -7.63 -13.70
C ALA A 355 -17.88 -8.85 -14.27
N THR A 356 -17.15 -9.86 -14.71
CA THR A 356 -17.72 -11.06 -15.29
C THR A 356 -18.30 -11.98 -14.20
N PRO A 357 -19.59 -12.30 -14.23
CA PRO A 357 -20.17 -13.29 -13.32
C PRO A 357 -19.53 -14.66 -13.50
N GLY A 358 -19.04 -15.25 -12.41
CA GLY A 358 -18.28 -16.50 -12.52
C GLY A 358 -18.27 -17.32 -11.23
N ASP A 359 -17.25 -18.16 -11.12
CA ASP A 359 -17.01 -19.06 -10.00
C ASP A 359 -15.57 -18.91 -9.49
N LEU A 360 -15.42 -18.31 -8.32
CA LEU A 360 -14.12 -18.09 -7.68
C LEU A 360 -13.46 -19.38 -7.20
N SER A 361 -14.19 -20.47 -7.06
CA SER A 361 -13.63 -21.77 -6.70
C SER A 361 -12.75 -22.37 -7.81
N LEU A 362 -12.90 -21.89 -9.05
CA LEU A 362 -12.05 -22.27 -10.19
C LEU A 362 -10.72 -21.49 -10.21
N VAL A 363 -10.60 -20.45 -9.41
CA VAL A 363 -9.45 -19.53 -9.42
C VAL A 363 -8.65 -19.61 -8.12
N LEU A 364 -9.33 -19.47 -7.00
CA LEU A 364 -8.69 -19.43 -5.69
C LEU A 364 -8.35 -20.83 -5.19
N PRO A 365 -7.12 -21.08 -4.74
CA PRO A 365 -6.79 -22.33 -4.05
C PRO A 365 -7.72 -22.56 -2.88
N LYS A 366 -8.15 -23.81 -2.71
CA LYS A 366 -9.12 -24.21 -1.68
C LYS A 366 -8.80 -23.65 -0.28
N ARG A 367 -7.54 -23.69 0.12
CA ARG A 367 -7.10 -23.20 1.43
C ARG A 367 -7.35 -21.70 1.60
N ILE A 368 -7.14 -20.90 0.55
CA ILE A 368 -7.41 -19.46 0.57
C ILE A 368 -8.93 -19.22 0.59
N LEU A 369 -9.67 -19.91 -0.25
CA LEU A 369 -11.12 -19.76 -0.35
C LEU A 369 -11.82 -20.16 0.96
N ASP A 370 -11.48 -21.30 1.55
CA ASP A 370 -12.02 -21.74 2.83
C ASP A 370 -11.74 -20.69 3.94
N GLY A 371 -10.52 -20.14 3.98
CA GLY A 371 -10.19 -19.10 4.95
C GLY A 371 -11.00 -17.82 4.79
N ILE A 372 -11.28 -17.41 3.56
CA ILE A 372 -12.13 -16.25 3.26
C ILE A 372 -13.57 -16.52 3.72
N ILE A 373 -14.11 -17.73 3.46
CA ILE A 373 -15.44 -18.12 3.90
C ILE A 373 -15.55 -18.10 5.42
N GLU A 374 -14.58 -18.68 6.14
CA GLU A 374 -14.54 -18.63 7.60
C GLU A 374 -14.54 -17.17 8.13
N MET A 375 -13.74 -16.29 7.51
CA MET A 375 -13.67 -14.89 7.89
C MET A 375 -15.00 -14.16 7.65
N ILE A 376 -15.70 -14.42 6.55
CA ILE A 376 -17.03 -13.83 6.26
C ILE A 376 -18.02 -14.19 7.38
N TYR A 377 -18.08 -15.46 7.79
CA TYR A 377 -18.95 -15.87 8.90
C TYR A 377 -18.50 -15.30 10.26
N ALA A 378 -17.20 -15.12 10.46
CA ALA A 378 -16.71 -14.47 11.68
C ALA A 378 -17.08 -12.99 11.72
N LEU A 379 -16.97 -12.28 10.61
CA LEU A 379 -17.40 -10.88 10.48
C LEU A 379 -18.91 -10.72 10.64
N ASP A 380 -19.70 -11.67 10.17
CA ASP A 380 -21.16 -11.64 10.30
C ASP A 380 -21.64 -11.58 11.77
N LYS A 381 -20.83 -12.09 12.70
CA LYS A 381 -21.12 -12.01 14.15
C LYS A 381 -20.98 -10.60 14.72
N ILE A 382 -20.17 -9.73 14.12
CA ILE A 382 -19.94 -8.36 14.56
C ILE A 382 -20.62 -7.33 13.65
N ALA A 383 -20.92 -7.71 12.42
CA ALA A 383 -21.61 -6.93 11.40
C ALA A 383 -22.64 -7.84 10.69
N PRO A 384 -23.81 -8.08 11.34
CA PRO A 384 -24.84 -9.00 10.80
C PRO A 384 -25.29 -8.59 9.39
N GLY A 385 -25.31 -9.54 8.48
CA GLY A 385 -25.56 -9.31 7.06
C GLY A 385 -24.31 -9.41 6.17
N THR A 386 -23.12 -9.56 6.75
CA THR A 386 -21.89 -9.79 5.99
C THR A 386 -21.97 -11.11 5.20
N ALA A 387 -22.51 -12.17 5.79
CA ALA A 387 -22.70 -13.48 5.17
C ALA A 387 -24.03 -13.60 4.39
N ASN A 388 -24.62 -12.49 3.94
CA ASN A 388 -25.82 -12.50 3.13
C ASN A 388 -25.54 -13.15 1.76
N ASP A 389 -26.54 -13.87 1.23
CA ASP A 389 -26.46 -14.52 -0.09
C ASP A 389 -26.07 -13.54 -1.21
N ASP A 390 -26.49 -12.27 -1.10
CA ASP A 390 -26.28 -11.23 -2.11
C ASP A 390 -24.99 -10.44 -1.92
N THR A 391 -24.23 -10.69 -0.85
CA THR A 391 -22.88 -10.11 -0.70
C THR A 391 -22.03 -10.50 -1.90
N LEU A 392 -21.41 -9.50 -2.55
CA LEU A 392 -20.61 -9.70 -3.75
C LEU A 392 -19.13 -9.91 -3.38
N LEU A 393 -18.52 -10.89 -4.03
CA LEU A 393 -17.11 -11.21 -3.94
C LEU A 393 -16.48 -11.03 -5.32
N TYR A 394 -15.48 -10.14 -5.40
CA TYR A 394 -14.71 -9.92 -6.62
C TYR A 394 -13.33 -10.55 -6.49
N GLY A 395 -12.91 -11.29 -7.48
CA GLY A 395 -11.61 -11.92 -7.49
C GLY A 395 -10.83 -11.71 -8.79
N VAL A 396 -9.55 -11.58 -8.64
CA VAL A 396 -8.71 -11.74 -7.43
C VAL A 396 -8.21 -10.39 -6.95
N GLU A 397 -8.11 -10.19 -5.65
CA GLU A 397 -7.30 -9.12 -5.10
C GLU A 397 -5.96 -9.71 -4.65
N VAL A 398 -4.87 -9.09 -5.06
CA VAL A 398 -3.51 -9.50 -4.69
C VAL A 398 -2.73 -8.28 -4.21
N LYS A 399 -2.07 -8.40 -3.07
CA LYS A 399 -1.08 -7.42 -2.62
C LYS A 399 0.31 -8.03 -2.75
N PHE A 400 1.07 -7.44 -3.65
CA PHE A 400 2.47 -7.77 -3.89
C PHE A 400 3.36 -6.96 -2.97
N TYR A 401 4.42 -7.57 -2.49
CA TYR A 401 5.43 -6.92 -1.68
C TYR A 401 6.79 -7.08 -2.34
N ASN A 402 7.64 -6.04 -2.24
CA ASN A 402 9.00 -6.12 -2.70
C ASN A 402 9.79 -7.14 -1.87
N MET A 403 10.86 -7.68 -2.43
CA MET A 403 11.79 -8.48 -1.67
C MET A 403 12.31 -7.68 -0.48
N GLU A 404 12.50 -8.34 0.64
CA GLU A 404 13.09 -7.77 1.84
C GLU A 404 14.61 -7.73 1.67
N VAL A 405 15.17 -6.54 1.68
CA VAL A 405 16.60 -6.31 1.58
C VAL A 405 17.25 -6.49 2.96
N GLU A 406 18.39 -7.18 3.02
CA GLU A 406 19.13 -7.31 4.26
C GLU A 406 19.75 -5.96 4.67
N ILE A 407 19.27 -5.43 5.78
CA ILE A 407 19.70 -4.18 6.40
C ILE A 407 19.86 -4.38 7.90
N ASP A 408 20.66 -3.53 8.54
CA ASP A 408 20.86 -3.52 9.97
C ASP A 408 19.84 -2.64 10.73
N ASN A 409 20.04 -2.47 12.03
CA ASN A 409 19.19 -1.63 12.88
C ASN A 409 19.29 -0.12 12.57
N ASN A 410 20.23 0.31 11.74
CA ASN A 410 20.31 1.67 11.21
C ASN A 410 19.64 1.82 9.85
N LEU A 411 19.02 0.74 9.34
CA LEU A 411 18.49 0.60 7.98
C LEU A 411 19.60 0.72 6.92
N GLU A 412 20.84 0.40 7.30
CA GLU A 412 22.02 0.42 6.49
C GLU A 412 22.30 -0.97 5.92
N THR A 413 22.78 -1.04 4.70
CA THR A 413 23.20 -2.30 4.08
C THR A 413 24.57 -2.74 4.62
N ARG A 414 25.11 -3.84 4.09
CA ARG A 414 26.52 -4.23 4.35
C ARG A 414 27.54 -3.17 3.93
N TYR A 415 27.15 -2.21 3.11
CA TYR A 415 27.97 -1.09 2.67
C TYR A 415 27.66 0.14 3.49
N LYS A 416 28.68 0.64 4.24
CA LYS A 416 28.53 1.79 5.12
C LYS A 416 28.15 3.05 4.36
N GLY A 417 27.05 3.70 4.74
CA GLY A 417 26.51 4.89 4.08
C GLY A 417 25.54 4.59 2.95
N LEU A 418 25.20 3.30 2.68
CA LEU A 418 24.15 2.92 1.75
C LEU A 418 22.93 2.41 2.52
N TYR A 419 21.86 3.20 2.49
CA TYR A 419 20.60 2.94 3.17
C TYR A 419 19.53 2.56 2.16
N ILE A 420 18.71 1.55 2.47
CA ILE A 420 17.57 1.17 1.64
C ILE A 420 16.31 1.22 2.48
N ILE A 421 15.40 2.13 2.13
CA ILE A 421 14.18 2.44 2.88
C ILE A 421 12.95 2.49 1.97
N GLY A 422 11.79 2.75 2.55
CA GLY A 422 10.54 2.80 1.79
C GLY A 422 10.10 1.42 1.31
N ASP A 423 9.12 1.39 0.41
CA ASP A 423 8.58 0.14 -0.16
C ASP A 423 9.65 -0.73 -0.85
N GLY A 424 10.68 -0.09 -1.42
CA GLY A 424 11.79 -0.77 -2.10
C GLY A 424 12.62 -1.66 -1.17
N SER A 425 12.65 -1.36 0.14
CA SER A 425 13.35 -2.18 1.13
C SER A 425 12.62 -3.50 1.45
N GLY A 426 11.32 -3.60 1.13
CA GLY A 426 10.46 -4.69 1.58
C GLY A 426 10.07 -4.61 3.07
N VAL A 427 10.55 -3.60 3.80
CA VAL A 427 10.34 -3.42 5.24
C VAL A 427 9.13 -2.53 5.54
N THR A 428 8.88 -1.52 4.71
CA THR A 428 7.78 -0.56 4.89
C THR A 428 6.79 -0.62 3.74
N HIS A 429 5.49 -0.51 4.03
CA HIS A 429 4.40 -0.68 3.06
C HIS A 429 3.29 0.36 3.24
N SER A 430 3.52 1.42 4.02
CA SER A 430 2.57 2.52 4.24
C SER A 430 3.27 3.86 4.21
N LEU A 431 2.49 4.93 4.00
CA LEU A 431 3.01 6.29 3.99
C LEU A 431 3.76 6.62 5.28
N SER A 432 3.16 6.33 6.45
CA SER A 432 3.77 6.63 7.75
C SER A 432 5.07 5.89 7.99
N HIS A 433 5.12 4.57 7.71
CA HIS A 433 6.33 3.78 7.92
C HIS A 433 7.45 4.21 6.97
N ALA A 434 7.13 4.45 5.69
CA ALA A 434 8.11 4.93 4.73
C ALA A 434 8.67 6.30 5.13
N SER A 435 7.79 7.25 5.51
CA SER A 435 8.20 8.57 5.99
C SER A 435 9.05 8.48 7.27
N ALA A 436 8.63 7.65 8.24
CA ALA A 436 9.35 7.44 9.50
C ALA A 436 10.75 6.83 9.26
N SER A 437 10.88 5.87 8.32
CA SER A 437 12.17 5.32 7.94
C SER A 437 13.10 6.39 7.35
N GLY A 438 12.54 7.33 6.59
CA GLY A 438 13.27 8.47 6.04
C GLY A 438 13.79 9.39 7.11
N VAL A 439 12.95 9.80 8.06
CA VAL A 439 13.36 10.62 9.22
C VAL A 439 14.43 9.91 10.04
N TYR A 440 14.25 8.60 10.27
CA TYR A 440 15.21 7.81 11.05
C TYR A 440 16.61 7.83 10.44
N VAL A 441 16.70 7.50 9.14
CA VAL A 441 18.00 7.47 8.43
C VAL A 441 18.63 8.84 8.38
N ALA A 442 17.86 9.91 8.14
CA ALA A 442 18.39 11.27 8.16
C ALA A 442 19.03 11.60 9.51
N ARG A 443 18.39 11.25 10.63
CA ARG A 443 18.94 11.46 11.97
C ARG A 443 20.20 10.64 12.21
N LYS A 444 20.25 9.39 11.73
CA LYS A 444 21.45 8.56 11.82
C LYS A 444 22.63 9.15 11.05
N ILE A 445 22.40 9.67 9.87
CA ILE A 445 23.43 10.36 9.10
C ILE A 445 23.95 11.59 9.85
N ILE A 446 23.07 12.40 10.44
CA ILE A 446 23.44 13.58 11.23
C ILE A 446 24.25 13.19 12.48
N GLU A 447 23.91 12.10 13.16
CA GLU A 447 24.64 11.58 14.33
C GLU A 447 26.07 11.14 13.98
N GLU A 448 26.33 10.74 12.71
CA GLU A 448 27.64 10.29 12.23
C GLU A 448 28.51 11.40 11.64
N MET A 449 27.96 12.59 11.37
CA MET A 449 28.68 13.78 10.85
C MET A 449 29.41 14.52 11.96
#